data_372d66af04bc86e8e4204106cf933bab
#
_entry.id   372d66af04bc86e8e4204106cf933bab
#
_cell.length_a   1.000
_cell.length_b   1.000
_cell.length_c   1.000
_cell.angle_alpha   90.00
_cell.angle_beta   90.00
_cell.angle_gamma   90.00
#
_symmetry.space_group_name_H-M   'P 1'
#
loop_
_entity.id
_entity.type
_entity.pdbx_description
1 polymer ?
#
loop_
_entity_poly.entity_id
_entity_poly.type
_entity_poly.pdbx_seq_one_letter_code
_entity_poly.pdbx_strand_id
1 'polypeptide(L)'
;DRLDLINPTLATFDFTFDDIDVSYDERMDAILQVARSYKWLDGDVYRFGRNELRTNPATAITRRDISGDENREYSLSYNPQLLENFDSVKVEYVNKLTNKKAYIFRQVDDFGVIVEGSGQNPKSLELAGCSEEFNAINRAELEMRTLLYQRYSLTDTIEPSAMFLDRGDMVLYAEQYNSDVFDGEILAVNGNIATVSESLDFIDGQDYTINYTTTDGSSVGSFVVTPIINEPFKFECNDLSQVFLRDSVLGFTVQTGSRYIISTTTNLVAAKWSILEKEARGRSVQLTMVNYDDRIYEFDGV
;
A
#
# COMPACT_ATOMS: atom_id res chain seq x y z
N ASP A 1 8.04 -18.45 8.87
CA ASP A 1 9.28 -17.71 9.19
C ASP A 1 8.98 -16.30 9.67
N ARG A 2 8.40 -15.41 8.80
CA ARG A 2 8.08 -14.03 9.19
C ARG A 2 6.80 -13.94 10.01
N LEU A 3 5.86 -14.82 9.78
CA LEU A 3 4.61 -14.95 10.55
C LEU A 3 4.88 -15.30 12.00
N ASP A 4 5.79 -16.25 12.24
CA ASP A 4 6.17 -16.73 13.59
C ASP A 4 6.84 -15.62 14.42
N LEU A 5 7.53 -14.68 13.77
CA LEU A 5 8.20 -13.57 14.44
C LEU A 5 7.23 -12.46 14.89
N ILE A 6 6.12 -12.28 14.18
CA ILE A 6 5.16 -11.20 14.45
C ILE A 6 4.06 -11.67 15.40
N ASN A 7 3.47 -12.81 15.12
CA ASN A 7 2.45 -13.43 15.95
C ASN A 7 2.41 -14.95 15.70
N PRO A 8 2.94 -15.77 16.61
CA PRO A 8 2.96 -17.22 16.45
C PRO A 8 1.58 -17.85 16.25
N THR A 9 0.52 -17.25 16.80
CA THR A 9 -0.84 -17.77 16.68
C THR A 9 -1.42 -17.60 15.28
N LEU A 10 -0.93 -16.65 14.50
CA LEU A 10 -1.33 -16.44 13.10
C LEU A 10 -0.69 -17.46 12.15
N ALA A 11 0.31 -18.22 12.61
CA ALA A 11 0.97 -19.26 11.84
C ALA A 11 0.25 -20.62 11.95
N THR A 12 -0.75 -20.74 12.82
CA THR A 12 -1.46 -22.01 13.02
C THR A 12 -2.54 -22.22 11.96
N PHE A 13 -2.46 -23.36 11.30
CA PHE A 13 -3.44 -23.83 10.32
C PHE A 13 -3.81 -25.28 10.66
N ASP A 14 -5.04 -25.51 11.11
CA ASP A 14 -5.53 -26.80 11.60
C ASP A 14 -6.59 -27.36 10.61
N PHE A 15 -6.16 -27.92 9.49
CA PHE A 15 -7.06 -28.51 8.51
C PHE A 15 -6.42 -29.67 7.77
N THR A 16 -7.24 -30.67 7.43
CA THR A 16 -6.82 -31.79 6.60
C THR A 16 -7.60 -31.74 5.29
N PHE A 17 -6.88 -31.65 4.19
CA PHE A 17 -7.47 -31.73 2.85
C PHE A 17 -7.62 -33.21 2.46
N ASP A 18 -8.76 -33.79 2.74
CA ASP A 18 -9.14 -35.16 2.41
C ASP A 18 -9.92 -35.28 1.09
N ASP A 19 -10.36 -34.17 0.54
CA ASP A 19 -11.02 -34.11 -0.76
C ASP A 19 -9.98 -34.15 -1.89
N ILE A 20 -10.07 -35.19 -2.74
CA ILE A 20 -9.15 -35.43 -3.86
C ILE A 20 -9.42 -34.44 -5.00
N ASP A 21 -10.64 -33.92 -5.10
CA ASP A 21 -11.07 -33.05 -6.21
C ASP A 21 -10.66 -31.59 -6.02
N VAL A 22 -10.17 -31.20 -4.82
CA VAL A 22 -9.67 -29.86 -4.55
C VAL A 22 -8.28 -29.66 -5.16
N SER A 23 -8.15 -28.65 -6.02
CA SER A 23 -6.90 -28.35 -6.69
C SER A 23 -5.80 -27.88 -5.71
N TYR A 24 -4.54 -27.97 -6.12
CA TYR A 24 -3.41 -27.45 -5.33
C TYR A 24 -3.57 -25.95 -5.06
N ASP A 25 -4.03 -25.19 -6.04
CA ASP A 25 -4.23 -23.74 -5.93
C ASP A 25 -5.29 -23.37 -4.89
N GLU A 26 -6.41 -24.07 -4.87
CA GLU A 26 -7.48 -23.86 -3.88
C GLU A 26 -7.03 -24.20 -2.46
N ARG A 27 -6.24 -25.27 -2.29
CA ARG A 27 -5.65 -25.63 -1.00
C ARG A 27 -4.67 -24.54 -0.52
N MET A 28 -3.83 -24.06 -1.42
CA MET A 28 -2.91 -22.97 -1.14
C MET A 28 -3.66 -21.71 -0.74
N ASP A 29 -4.72 -21.34 -1.47
CA ASP A 29 -5.52 -20.17 -1.17
C ASP A 29 -6.20 -20.26 0.19
N ALA A 30 -6.71 -21.43 0.58
CA ALA A 30 -7.27 -21.64 1.92
C ALA A 30 -6.24 -21.39 3.03
N ILE A 31 -5.01 -21.89 2.87
CA ILE A 31 -3.92 -21.65 3.81
C ILE A 31 -3.55 -20.18 3.88
N LEU A 32 -3.37 -19.55 2.71
CA LEU A 32 -3.00 -18.14 2.61
C LEU A 32 -4.07 -17.20 3.17
N GLN A 33 -5.34 -17.55 3.02
CA GLN A 33 -6.45 -16.78 3.55
C GLN A 33 -6.42 -16.73 5.08
N VAL A 34 -6.15 -17.85 5.77
CA VAL A 34 -5.98 -17.88 7.23
C VAL A 34 -4.76 -17.09 7.66
N ALA A 35 -3.64 -17.22 6.92
CA ALA A 35 -2.40 -16.52 7.19
C ALA A 35 -2.41 -15.03 6.79
N ARG A 36 -3.54 -14.47 6.31
CA ARG A 36 -3.63 -13.10 5.79
C ARG A 36 -2.60 -12.83 4.68
N SER A 37 -2.33 -13.84 3.87
CA SER A 37 -1.31 -13.82 2.83
C SER A 37 -1.94 -13.93 1.45
N TYR A 38 -1.20 -13.54 0.45
CA TYR A 38 -1.57 -13.65 -0.95
C TYR A 38 -0.39 -14.17 -1.76
N LYS A 39 -0.68 -14.74 -2.91
CA LYS A 39 0.33 -15.24 -3.85
C LYS A 39 0.25 -14.48 -5.17
N TRP A 40 1.35 -14.44 -5.88
CA TRP A 40 1.40 -14.04 -7.29
C TRP A 40 2.45 -14.85 -8.01
N LEU A 41 2.36 -14.88 -9.32
CA LEU A 41 3.31 -15.58 -10.18
C LEU A 41 4.32 -14.55 -10.71
N ASP A 42 5.61 -14.82 -10.49
CA ASP A 42 6.71 -14.04 -11.04
C ASP A 42 7.51 -14.96 -11.97
N GLY A 43 7.22 -14.89 -13.28
CA GLY A 43 7.65 -15.90 -14.24
C GLY A 43 7.06 -17.27 -13.90
N ASP A 44 7.92 -18.24 -13.61
CA ASP A 44 7.54 -19.61 -13.22
C ASP A 44 7.61 -19.85 -11.69
N VAL A 45 7.80 -18.79 -10.90
CA VAL A 45 7.99 -18.89 -9.44
C VAL A 45 6.80 -18.26 -8.71
N TYR A 46 6.21 -19.02 -7.78
CA TYR A 46 5.25 -18.45 -6.83
C TYR A 46 5.98 -17.58 -5.81
N ARG A 47 5.53 -16.33 -5.71
CA ARG A 47 5.88 -15.40 -4.64
C ARG A 47 4.74 -15.28 -3.66
N PHE A 48 5.08 -14.97 -2.41
CA PHE A 48 4.11 -14.83 -1.32
C PHE A 48 4.34 -13.52 -0.61
N GLY A 49 3.25 -12.80 -0.35
CA GLY A 49 3.23 -11.60 0.45
C GLY A 49 2.20 -11.72 1.57
N ARG A 50 2.37 -10.91 2.59
CA ARG A 50 1.42 -10.80 3.69
C ARG A 50 0.75 -9.44 3.67
N ASN A 51 -0.55 -9.43 3.98
CA ASN A 51 -1.29 -8.20 4.24
C ASN A 51 -0.98 -7.73 5.67
N GLU A 52 -0.01 -6.83 5.80
CA GLU A 52 0.53 -6.31 7.06
C GLU A 52 0.88 -4.82 6.94
N LEU A 53 1.03 -4.14 8.07
CA LEU A 53 1.47 -2.76 8.11
C LEU A 53 2.83 -2.59 7.41
N ARG A 54 2.89 -1.65 6.48
CA ARG A 54 4.11 -1.22 5.80
C ARG A 54 4.56 0.13 6.38
N THR A 55 5.75 0.17 6.92
CA THR A 55 6.30 1.39 7.51
C THR A 55 6.89 2.34 6.47
N ASN A 56 7.51 1.77 5.44
CA ASN A 56 8.17 2.55 4.39
C ASN A 56 7.59 2.19 3.02
N PRO A 57 7.36 3.20 2.16
CA PRO A 57 7.00 2.94 0.77
C PRO A 57 8.16 2.28 0.02
N ALA A 58 7.85 1.34 -0.86
CA ALA A 58 8.82 0.68 -1.70
C ALA A 58 9.48 1.66 -2.68
N THR A 59 8.70 2.60 -3.19
CA THR A 59 9.19 3.69 -4.04
C THR A 59 8.23 4.88 -4.02
N ALA A 60 8.67 5.98 -4.65
CA ALA A 60 7.85 7.14 -4.95
C ALA A 60 7.66 7.24 -6.47
N ILE A 61 6.42 7.16 -6.91
CA ILE A 61 6.02 7.33 -8.31
C ILE A 61 5.61 8.78 -8.50
N THR A 62 6.40 9.49 -9.29
CA THR A 62 6.18 10.90 -9.61
C THR A 62 5.51 11.06 -10.98
N ARG A 63 5.04 12.26 -11.30
CA ARG A 63 4.47 12.57 -12.62
C ARG A 63 5.43 12.28 -13.77
N ARG A 64 6.75 12.28 -13.50
CA ARG A 64 7.79 11.96 -14.48
C ARG A 64 7.93 10.47 -14.77
N ASP A 65 7.45 9.63 -13.87
CA ASP A 65 7.47 8.18 -14.00
C ASP A 65 6.20 7.64 -14.67
N ILE A 66 5.22 8.53 -14.92
CA ILE A 66 3.99 8.18 -15.61
C ILE A 66 4.26 8.11 -17.11
N SER A 67 3.80 7.06 -17.75
CA SER A 67 4.00 6.84 -19.18
C SER A 67 3.34 7.95 -20.01
N GLY A 68 4.09 8.52 -20.94
CA GLY A 68 3.59 9.45 -21.95
C GLY A 68 2.95 8.78 -23.16
N ASP A 69 2.73 7.47 -23.16
CA ASP A 69 2.19 6.71 -24.27
C ASP A 69 0.73 7.13 -24.57
N GLU A 70 0.36 7.16 -25.86
CA GLU A 70 -1.00 7.42 -26.31
C GLU A 70 -2.01 6.38 -25.80
N ASN A 71 -1.54 5.19 -25.44
CA ASN A 71 -2.35 4.09 -24.88
C ASN A 71 -2.35 4.06 -23.35
N ARG A 72 -1.95 5.16 -22.70
CA ARG A 72 -2.02 5.26 -21.23
C ARG A 72 -3.45 5.06 -20.76
N GLU A 73 -3.67 4.10 -19.89
CA GLU A 73 -4.92 3.92 -19.17
C GLU A 73 -4.79 4.56 -17.78
N TYR A 74 -5.57 5.59 -17.54
CA TYR A 74 -5.73 6.20 -16.22
C TYR A 74 -7.19 6.08 -15.78
N SER A 75 -7.41 5.52 -14.62
CA SER A 75 -8.74 5.43 -14.01
C SER A 75 -8.63 5.55 -12.49
N LEU A 76 -9.29 6.54 -11.94
CA LEU A 76 -9.50 6.68 -10.50
C LEU A 76 -10.97 6.43 -10.21
N SER A 77 -11.26 5.42 -9.38
CA SER A 77 -12.62 5.09 -8.99
C SER A 77 -12.79 5.11 -7.48
N TYR A 78 -13.93 5.63 -7.05
CA TYR A 78 -14.37 5.56 -5.66
C TYR A 78 -15.32 4.36 -5.49
N ASN A 79 -15.03 3.52 -4.52
CA ASN A 79 -15.74 2.28 -4.28
C ASN A 79 -16.41 2.32 -2.89
N PRO A 80 -17.65 2.77 -2.79
CA PRO A 80 -18.35 2.91 -1.50
C PRO A 80 -18.89 1.55 -0.99
N GLN A 81 -18.11 0.49 -1.08
CA GLN A 81 -18.55 -0.89 -0.80
C GLN A 81 -19.22 -1.05 0.56
N LEU A 82 -18.77 -0.31 1.57
CA LEU A 82 -19.33 -0.39 2.90
C LEU A 82 -20.78 0.10 2.97
N LEU A 83 -21.11 1.16 2.24
CA LEU A 83 -22.44 1.79 2.34
C LEU A 83 -23.48 1.19 1.38
N GLU A 84 -23.04 0.66 0.24
CA GLU A 84 -23.93 0.19 -0.82
C GLU A 84 -24.09 -1.34 -0.83
N ASN A 85 -23.01 -2.09 -0.52
CA ASN A 85 -22.99 -3.54 -0.67
C ASN A 85 -22.92 -4.28 0.66
N PHE A 86 -22.15 -3.77 1.64
CA PHE A 86 -21.92 -4.45 2.91
C PHE A 86 -21.99 -3.48 4.08
N ASP A 87 -22.69 -3.87 5.13
CA ASP A 87 -22.81 -3.11 6.39
C ASP A 87 -22.03 -3.74 7.55
N SER A 88 -21.55 -4.95 7.36
CA SER A 88 -20.86 -5.73 8.39
C SER A 88 -19.95 -6.79 7.78
N VAL A 89 -19.17 -7.43 8.61
CA VAL A 89 -18.33 -8.59 8.25
C VAL A 89 -18.73 -9.77 9.13
N LYS A 90 -18.87 -10.93 8.49
CA LYS A 90 -19.09 -12.23 9.14
C LYS A 90 -17.93 -13.15 8.80
N VAL A 91 -17.20 -13.61 9.82
CA VAL A 91 -16.15 -14.62 9.67
C VAL A 91 -16.62 -15.93 10.27
N GLU A 92 -16.60 -17.00 9.48
CA GLU A 92 -16.88 -18.38 9.92
C GLU A 92 -15.54 -19.08 10.17
N TYR A 93 -15.42 -19.76 11.31
CA TYR A 93 -14.27 -20.57 11.70
C TYR A 93 -14.68 -21.80 12.48
N VAL A 94 -13.78 -22.75 12.73
CA VAL A 94 -14.05 -23.94 13.55
C VAL A 94 -13.42 -23.75 14.92
N ASN A 95 -14.25 -23.61 15.96
CA ASN A 95 -13.74 -23.42 17.32
C ASN A 95 -13.07 -24.69 17.85
N LYS A 96 -11.80 -24.59 18.22
CA LYS A 96 -10.96 -25.70 18.69
C LYS A 96 -11.50 -26.43 19.93
N LEU A 97 -12.18 -25.70 20.84
CA LEU A 97 -12.68 -26.26 22.09
C LEU A 97 -13.97 -27.07 21.87
N THR A 98 -14.83 -26.63 20.97
CA THR A 98 -16.12 -27.26 20.72
C THR A 98 -16.14 -28.14 19.47
N ASN A 99 -15.13 -28.01 18.63
CA ASN A 99 -15.05 -28.63 17.30
C ASN A 99 -16.29 -28.38 16.45
N LYS A 100 -16.86 -27.17 16.57
CA LYS A 100 -18.05 -26.75 15.83
C LYS A 100 -17.78 -25.44 15.12
N LYS A 101 -18.55 -25.20 14.03
CA LYS A 101 -18.55 -23.91 13.36
C LYS A 101 -19.00 -22.82 14.33
N ALA A 102 -18.24 -21.73 14.34
CA ALA A 102 -18.49 -20.52 15.10
C ALA A 102 -18.38 -19.30 14.18
N TYR A 103 -18.93 -18.19 14.60
CA TYR A 103 -19.03 -16.99 13.78
C TYR A 103 -18.58 -15.77 14.57
N ILE A 104 -17.77 -14.93 13.94
CA ILE A 104 -17.42 -13.60 14.43
C ILE A 104 -18.10 -12.57 13.55
N PHE A 105 -18.73 -11.59 14.18
CA PHE A 105 -19.39 -10.47 13.49
C PHE A 105 -18.74 -9.16 13.91
N ARG A 106 -18.54 -8.27 12.91
CA ARG A 106 -18.09 -6.89 13.12
C ARG A 106 -18.92 -5.95 12.28
N GLN A 107 -19.34 -4.84 12.87
CA GLN A 107 -20.06 -3.76 12.19
C GLN A 107 -19.52 -2.41 12.65
N VAL A 108 -19.88 -1.35 11.97
CA VAL A 108 -19.60 0.02 12.39
C VAL A 108 -20.86 0.59 13.04
N ASP A 109 -20.70 1.18 14.21
CA ASP A 109 -21.79 1.89 14.89
C ASP A 109 -22.02 3.30 14.29
N ASP A 110 -23.03 4.00 14.81
CA ASP A 110 -23.39 5.35 14.38
C ASP A 110 -22.28 6.40 14.62
N PHE A 111 -21.26 6.07 15.42
CA PHE A 111 -20.11 6.92 15.72
C PHE A 111 -18.88 6.59 14.87
N GLY A 112 -18.98 5.60 13.99
CA GLY A 112 -17.87 5.17 13.15
C GLY A 112 -16.88 4.22 13.83
N VAL A 113 -17.26 3.65 14.99
CA VAL A 113 -16.44 2.70 15.75
C VAL A 113 -16.81 1.27 15.36
N ILE A 114 -15.79 0.41 15.20
CA ILE A 114 -16.02 -1.01 14.94
C ILE A 114 -16.42 -1.71 16.25
N VAL A 115 -17.57 -2.34 16.22
CA VAL A 115 -18.16 -3.04 17.37
C VAL A 115 -18.58 -4.45 16.98
N GLU A 116 -18.80 -5.30 17.99
CA GLU A 116 -19.42 -6.60 17.77
C GLU A 116 -20.89 -6.42 17.41
N GLY A 117 -21.29 -7.02 16.28
CA GLY A 117 -22.67 -6.95 15.81
C GLY A 117 -22.81 -7.46 14.39
N SER A 118 -24.01 -7.94 14.08
CA SER A 118 -24.37 -8.41 12.74
C SER A 118 -25.29 -7.40 12.08
N GLY A 119 -24.81 -6.83 10.98
CA GLY A 119 -25.64 -6.02 10.10
C GLY A 119 -26.67 -6.85 9.31
N GLN A 120 -27.34 -6.20 8.36
CA GLN A 120 -28.32 -6.86 7.48
C GLN A 120 -27.69 -7.54 6.28
N ASN A 121 -26.55 -7.00 5.79
CA ASN A 121 -25.85 -7.51 4.62
C ASN A 121 -24.34 -7.72 4.89
N PRO A 122 -23.97 -8.80 5.62
CA PRO A 122 -22.60 -9.05 5.99
C PRO A 122 -21.76 -9.56 4.81
N LYS A 123 -20.53 -9.03 4.67
CA LYS A 123 -19.48 -9.66 3.86
C LYS A 123 -19.06 -10.95 4.56
N SER A 124 -19.43 -12.10 3.99
CA SER A 124 -19.10 -13.41 4.57
C SER A 124 -17.74 -13.89 4.12
N LEU A 125 -16.94 -14.37 5.08
CA LEU A 125 -15.64 -14.98 4.88
C LEU A 125 -15.59 -16.30 5.63
N GLU A 126 -15.22 -17.39 4.96
CA GLU A 126 -15.00 -18.70 5.57
C GLU A 126 -13.49 -18.94 5.71
N LEU A 127 -13.03 -19.13 6.94
CA LEU A 127 -11.64 -19.45 7.24
C LEU A 127 -11.48 -20.95 7.50
N ALA A 128 -11.41 -21.72 6.45
CA ALA A 128 -11.11 -23.15 6.54
C ALA A 128 -9.72 -23.34 7.19
N GLY A 129 -9.67 -24.09 8.30
CA GLY A 129 -8.43 -24.34 9.02
C GLY A 129 -8.05 -23.27 10.07
N CYS A 130 -8.86 -22.26 10.29
CA CYS A 130 -8.75 -21.41 11.46
C CYS A 130 -9.46 -22.07 12.64
N SER A 131 -8.73 -22.40 13.70
CA SER A 131 -9.28 -23.02 14.91
C SER A 131 -9.27 -22.12 16.14
N GLU A 132 -8.53 -21.01 16.07
CA GLU A 132 -8.39 -20.05 17.15
C GLU A 132 -9.31 -18.85 16.96
N GLU A 133 -10.12 -18.56 17.97
CA GLU A 133 -11.07 -17.44 17.97
C GLU A 133 -10.37 -16.10 17.76
N PHE A 134 -9.21 -15.90 18.37
CA PHE A 134 -8.42 -14.68 18.24
C PHE A 134 -8.04 -14.39 16.78
N ASN A 135 -7.66 -15.41 16.01
CA ASN A 135 -7.33 -15.25 14.60
C ASN A 135 -8.55 -14.88 13.75
N ALA A 136 -9.72 -15.45 14.09
CA ALA A 136 -10.97 -15.10 13.44
C ALA A 136 -11.41 -13.66 13.75
N ILE A 137 -11.20 -13.21 15.00
CA ILE A 137 -11.44 -11.82 15.41
C ILE A 137 -10.54 -10.86 14.64
N ASN A 138 -9.22 -11.13 14.63
CA ASN A 138 -8.25 -10.31 13.89
C ASN A 138 -8.59 -10.21 12.40
N ARG A 139 -9.04 -11.31 11.82
CA ARG A 139 -9.46 -11.29 10.41
C ARG A 139 -10.71 -10.46 10.20
N ALA A 140 -11.70 -10.57 11.07
CA ALA A 140 -12.93 -9.78 10.99
C ALA A 140 -12.66 -8.28 11.15
N GLU A 141 -11.77 -7.89 12.08
CA GLU A 141 -11.32 -6.51 12.26
C GLU A 141 -10.61 -5.98 11.01
N LEU A 142 -9.66 -6.73 10.46
CA LEU A 142 -8.96 -6.35 9.24
C LEU A 142 -9.92 -6.13 8.07
N GLU A 143 -10.84 -7.06 7.84
CA GLU A 143 -11.81 -6.96 6.75
C GLU A 143 -12.76 -5.77 6.94
N MET A 144 -13.21 -5.53 8.18
CA MET A 144 -14.08 -4.39 8.47
C MET A 144 -13.36 -3.06 8.26
N ARG A 145 -12.10 -2.94 8.72
CA ARG A 145 -11.26 -1.76 8.49
C ARG A 145 -10.94 -1.56 7.03
N THR A 146 -10.70 -2.63 6.28
CA THR A 146 -10.51 -2.59 4.83
C THR A 146 -11.75 -2.02 4.14
N LEU A 147 -12.96 -2.49 4.48
CA LEU A 147 -14.21 -1.94 3.95
C LEU A 147 -14.39 -0.46 4.31
N LEU A 148 -13.95 -0.05 5.50
CA LEU A 148 -14.11 1.31 5.99
C LEU A 148 -13.14 2.31 5.37
N TYR A 149 -11.87 1.93 5.19
CA TYR A 149 -10.80 2.86 4.83
C TYR A 149 -10.27 2.69 3.40
N GLN A 150 -10.38 1.51 2.79
CA GLN A 150 -9.89 1.24 1.44
C GLN A 150 -11.00 1.42 0.40
N ARG A 151 -11.21 2.67 -0.01
CA ARG A 151 -12.35 3.06 -0.85
C ARG A 151 -11.99 3.51 -2.26
N TYR A 152 -10.71 3.75 -2.52
CA TYR A 152 -10.25 4.23 -3.82
C TYR A 152 -9.46 3.16 -4.52
N SER A 153 -9.69 3.03 -5.81
CA SER A 153 -8.90 2.20 -6.72
C SER A 153 -8.37 3.08 -7.85
N LEU A 154 -7.10 2.93 -8.13
CA LEU A 154 -6.37 3.66 -9.16
C LEU A 154 -5.71 2.66 -10.11
N THR A 155 -5.92 2.87 -11.41
CA THR A 155 -5.16 2.17 -12.46
C THR A 155 -4.42 3.21 -13.27
N ASP A 156 -3.12 3.03 -13.46
CA ASP A 156 -2.31 3.89 -14.31
C ASP A 156 -1.18 3.11 -14.98
N THR A 157 -0.67 3.67 -16.07
CA THR A 157 0.45 3.12 -16.84
C THR A 157 1.72 3.89 -16.51
N ILE A 158 2.70 3.18 -15.99
CA ILE A 158 3.95 3.71 -15.44
C ILE A 158 5.13 3.29 -16.34
N GLU A 159 6.21 4.04 -16.32
CA GLU A 159 7.46 3.72 -16.98
C GLU A 159 8.06 2.39 -16.46
N PRO A 160 8.98 1.75 -17.18
CA PRO A 160 9.56 0.45 -16.82
C PRO A 160 10.24 0.41 -15.45
N SER A 161 10.56 1.55 -14.88
CA SER A 161 11.09 1.67 -13.51
C SER A 161 10.20 1.01 -12.46
N ALA A 162 8.90 0.87 -12.73
CA ALA A 162 7.96 0.18 -11.84
C ALA A 162 7.98 -1.36 -11.94
N MET A 163 8.81 -1.95 -12.81
CA MET A 163 8.86 -3.41 -12.98
C MET A 163 9.35 -4.17 -11.75
N PHE A 164 10.17 -3.55 -10.90
CA PHE A 164 10.66 -4.17 -9.66
C PHE A 164 9.62 -4.23 -8.55
N LEU A 165 8.52 -3.51 -8.69
CA LEU A 165 7.44 -3.51 -7.71
C LEU A 165 6.65 -4.80 -7.75
N ASP A 166 6.22 -5.26 -6.58
CA ASP A 166 5.45 -6.47 -6.43
C ASP A 166 4.05 -6.20 -5.82
N ARG A 167 3.18 -7.19 -5.93
CA ARG A 167 1.86 -7.14 -5.30
C ARG A 167 2.00 -6.95 -3.79
N GLY A 168 1.24 -6.00 -3.23
CA GLY A 168 1.25 -5.66 -1.82
C GLY A 168 2.32 -4.67 -1.40
N ASP A 169 3.16 -4.22 -2.32
CA ASP A 169 4.05 -3.11 -2.03
C ASP A 169 3.24 -1.83 -1.82
N MET A 170 3.65 -1.06 -0.81
CA MET A 170 3.15 0.29 -0.62
C MET A 170 4.02 1.25 -1.41
N VAL A 171 3.40 2.13 -2.17
CA VAL A 171 4.07 3.18 -2.94
C VAL A 171 3.48 4.53 -2.59
N LEU A 172 4.29 5.58 -2.74
CA LEU A 172 3.79 6.95 -2.81
C LEU A 172 3.52 7.26 -4.27
N TYR A 173 2.33 7.77 -4.56
CA TYR A 173 1.94 8.13 -5.91
C TYR A 173 1.49 9.60 -5.95
N ALA A 174 2.22 10.42 -6.73
CA ALA A 174 1.86 11.80 -6.96
C ALA A 174 0.81 11.87 -8.09
N GLU A 175 -0.46 11.94 -7.70
CA GLU A 175 -1.56 12.05 -8.65
C GLU A 175 -1.46 13.32 -9.48
N GLN A 176 -1.64 13.18 -10.79
CA GLN A 176 -1.48 14.26 -11.77
C GLN A 176 -2.38 15.47 -11.50
N TYR A 177 -3.53 15.26 -10.88
CA TYR A 177 -4.53 16.31 -10.64
C TYR A 177 -4.52 16.84 -9.20
N ASN A 178 -3.64 16.31 -8.33
CA ASN A 178 -3.53 16.79 -6.96
C ASN A 178 -2.50 17.92 -6.89
N SER A 179 -2.96 19.16 -6.72
CA SER A 179 -2.11 20.35 -6.62
C SER A 179 -1.38 20.46 -5.27
N ASP A 180 -1.81 19.73 -4.26
CA ASP A 180 -1.27 19.83 -2.90
C ASP A 180 -0.08 18.89 -2.65
N VAL A 181 0.30 18.14 -3.68
CA VAL A 181 1.47 17.27 -3.69
C VAL A 181 2.49 17.79 -4.69
N PHE A 182 3.65 18.17 -4.20
CA PHE A 182 4.78 18.58 -5.03
C PHE A 182 5.64 17.37 -5.33
N ASP A 183 6.04 17.19 -6.56
CA ASP A 183 6.88 16.10 -7.00
C ASP A 183 7.90 16.52 -8.06
N GLY A 184 8.96 15.79 -8.19
CA GLY A 184 10.00 16.07 -9.18
C GLY A 184 11.30 15.35 -8.91
N GLU A 185 12.41 15.97 -9.35
CA GLU A 185 13.77 15.46 -9.23
C GLU A 185 14.62 16.43 -8.42
N ILE A 186 15.47 15.90 -7.52
CA ILE A 186 16.47 16.69 -6.80
C ILE A 186 17.65 16.92 -7.72
N LEU A 187 17.95 18.18 -8.02
CA LEU A 187 18.98 18.59 -8.96
C LEU A 187 20.33 18.87 -8.31
N ALA A 188 20.32 19.37 -7.07
CA ALA A 188 21.53 19.65 -6.31
C ALA A 188 21.26 19.61 -4.82
N VAL A 189 22.28 19.28 -4.04
CA VAL A 189 22.29 19.33 -2.59
C VAL A 189 23.51 20.10 -2.12
N ASN A 190 23.30 21.09 -1.23
CA ASN A 190 24.36 21.85 -0.60
C ASN A 190 24.11 21.93 0.92
N GLY A 191 24.76 21.07 1.68
CA GLY A 191 24.44 20.87 3.09
C GLY A 191 23.01 20.41 3.29
N ASN A 192 22.22 21.16 4.02
CA ASN A 192 20.79 20.87 4.28
C ASN A 192 19.84 21.44 3.22
N ILE A 193 20.35 22.10 2.20
CA ILE A 193 19.54 22.76 1.17
C ILE A 193 19.53 21.91 -0.09
N ALA A 194 18.32 21.53 -0.52
CA ALA A 194 18.09 20.88 -1.81
C ALA A 194 17.58 21.88 -2.84
N THR A 195 18.03 21.73 -4.09
CA THR A 195 17.48 22.42 -5.27
C THR A 195 16.74 21.41 -6.11
N VAL A 196 15.54 21.76 -6.54
CA VAL A 196 14.60 20.85 -7.21
C VAL A 196 14.20 21.32 -8.60
N SER A 197 13.61 20.42 -9.38
CA SER A 197 13.26 20.66 -10.77
C SER A 197 11.96 21.42 -10.96
N GLU A 198 11.07 21.40 -9.97
CA GLU A 198 9.74 22.01 -10.03
C GLU A 198 9.60 23.11 -8.97
N SER A 199 8.76 24.10 -9.23
CA SER A 199 8.44 25.16 -8.28
C SER A 199 7.60 24.62 -7.12
N LEU A 200 7.94 25.05 -5.90
CA LEU A 200 7.27 24.66 -4.67
C LEU A 200 6.47 25.85 -4.15
N ASP A 201 5.16 25.78 -4.28
CA ASP A 201 4.25 26.83 -3.80
C ASP A 201 3.76 26.51 -2.39
N PHE A 202 4.66 26.63 -1.40
CA PHE A 202 4.35 26.37 -0.01
C PHE A 202 3.35 27.38 0.57
N ILE A 203 2.38 26.89 1.32
CA ILE A 203 1.41 27.70 2.03
C ILE A 203 1.94 28.02 3.42
N ASP A 204 1.94 29.29 3.77
CA ASP A 204 2.40 29.77 5.08
C ASP A 204 1.64 29.10 6.24
N GLY A 205 2.38 28.62 7.24
CA GLY A 205 1.83 28.00 8.44
C GLY A 205 1.44 26.53 8.30
N GLN A 206 1.77 25.90 7.19
CA GLN A 206 1.63 24.45 7.03
C GLN A 206 2.98 23.74 7.19
N ASP A 207 2.93 22.57 7.82
CA ASP A 207 4.07 21.67 7.96
C ASP A 207 4.15 20.73 6.78
N TYR A 208 5.31 20.69 6.12
CA TYR A 208 5.59 19.84 4.98
C TYR A 208 6.60 18.76 5.32
N THR A 209 6.43 17.61 4.69
CA THR A 209 7.37 16.49 4.76
C THR A 209 7.76 16.03 3.37
N ILE A 210 8.98 15.52 3.23
CA ILE A 210 9.53 14.96 2.01
C ILE A 210 9.77 13.47 2.15
N ASN A 211 9.43 12.73 1.09
CA ASN A 211 9.97 11.41 0.81
C ASN A 211 10.75 11.47 -0.50
N TYR A 212 11.89 10.80 -0.57
CA TYR A 212 12.70 10.76 -1.79
C TYR A 212 13.26 9.35 -2.05
N THR A 213 13.58 9.06 -3.31
CA THR A 213 14.14 7.76 -3.71
C THR A 213 15.65 7.72 -3.51
N THR A 214 16.14 6.57 -3.08
CA THR A 214 17.56 6.25 -2.93
C THR A 214 18.11 5.56 -4.19
N THR A 215 19.39 5.26 -4.23
CA THR A 215 20.07 4.64 -5.38
C THR A 215 19.56 3.26 -5.76
N ASP A 216 18.96 2.53 -4.84
CA ASP A 216 18.34 1.23 -5.08
C ASP A 216 16.87 1.31 -5.51
N GLY A 217 16.33 2.54 -5.64
CA GLY A 217 14.95 2.81 -6.01
C GLY A 217 13.97 2.81 -4.85
N SER A 218 14.39 2.40 -3.65
CA SER A 218 13.54 2.48 -2.45
C SER A 218 13.25 3.92 -2.06
N SER A 219 12.17 4.15 -1.31
CA SER A 219 11.84 5.47 -0.79
C SER A 219 12.19 5.58 0.69
N VAL A 220 12.81 6.68 1.05
CA VAL A 220 13.06 7.08 2.43
C VAL A 220 12.39 8.41 2.70
N GLY A 221 12.02 8.67 3.97
CA GLY A 221 11.45 9.99 4.26
C GLY A 221 10.55 10.09 5.44
N SER A 222 9.57 10.97 5.22
CA SER A 222 8.83 11.74 6.19
C SER A 222 9.75 12.71 6.98
N PHE A 223 10.76 13.25 6.26
CA PHE A 223 11.63 14.29 6.84
C PHE A 223 10.97 15.65 6.72
N VAL A 224 11.10 16.47 7.75
CA VAL A 224 10.52 17.82 7.79
C VAL A 224 11.20 18.73 6.76
N VAL A 225 10.40 19.47 6.01
CA VAL A 225 10.84 20.45 5.02
C VAL A 225 10.55 21.85 5.53
N THR A 226 11.55 22.72 5.45
CA THR A 226 11.43 24.14 5.75
C THR A 226 11.52 24.94 4.45
N PRO A 227 10.49 25.73 4.10
CA PRO A 227 10.51 26.60 2.93
C PRO A 227 11.62 27.68 3.06
N ILE A 228 12.26 28.01 1.94
CA ILE A 228 13.21 29.13 1.88
C ILE A 228 12.51 30.32 1.21
N ILE A 229 12.46 31.45 1.90
CA ILE A 229 11.75 32.64 1.44
C ILE A 229 12.35 33.15 0.11
N ASN A 230 11.49 33.42 -0.88
CA ASN A 230 11.83 33.87 -2.22
C ASN A 230 12.68 32.90 -3.07
N GLU A 231 12.76 31.62 -2.67
CA GLU A 231 13.49 30.58 -3.40
C GLU A 231 12.55 29.39 -3.73
N PRO A 232 11.62 29.53 -4.73
CA PRO A 232 10.58 28.53 -4.96
C PRO A 232 11.11 27.16 -5.45
N PHE A 233 12.38 27.07 -5.84
CA PHE A 233 13.02 25.84 -6.26
C PHE A 233 13.94 25.25 -5.20
N LYS A 234 13.89 25.73 -3.96
CA LYS A 234 14.75 25.28 -2.87
C LYS A 234 13.97 25.09 -1.59
N PHE A 235 14.44 24.13 -0.81
CA PHE A 235 13.98 23.91 0.55
C PHE A 235 15.14 23.46 1.45
N GLU A 236 14.96 23.60 2.75
CA GLU A 236 15.86 23.05 3.76
C GLU A 236 15.26 21.77 4.33
N CYS A 237 16.11 20.72 4.49
CA CYS A 237 15.76 19.45 5.08
C CYS A 237 16.96 18.91 5.87
N ASN A 238 16.71 18.36 7.04
CA ASN A 238 17.78 17.90 7.92
C ASN A 238 18.41 16.58 7.50
N ASP A 239 17.74 15.79 6.66
CA ASP A 239 18.29 14.53 6.18
C ASP A 239 18.14 14.41 4.65
N LEU A 240 19.25 14.66 3.97
CA LEU A 240 19.43 14.50 2.54
C LEU A 240 20.61 13.55 2.24
N SER A 241 21.01 12.75 3.22
CA SER A 241 22.24 11.94 3.18
C SER A 241 22.20 10.82 2.13
N GLN A 242 21.02 10.36 1.75
CA GLN A 242 20.83 9.28 0.78
C GLN A 242 20.38 9.80 -0.60
N VAL A 243 20.33 11.12 -0.79
CA VAL A 243 20.06 11.72 -2.10
C VAL A 243 21.21 11.43 -3.05
N PHE A 244 20.87 10.99 -4.23
CA PHE A 244 21.81 10.89 -5.35
C PHE A 244 21.38 11.82 -6.48
N LEU A 245 22.36 12.35 -7.18
CA LEU A 245 22.14 13.30 -8.25
C LEU A 245 22.20 12.61 -9.60
N ARG A 246 21.59 13.24 -10.60
CA ARG A 246 21.65 12.77 -11.99
C ARG A 246 23.12 12.65 -12.43
N ASP A 247 23.46 11.52 -13.01
CA ASP A 247 24.75 11.28 -13.65
C ASP A 247 24.58 11.13 -15.17
N SER A 248 25.56 11.68 -15.88
CA SER A 248 25.60 11.60 -17.35
C SER A 248 27.02 11.32 -17.85
N VAL A 249 27.16 10.38 -18.78
CA VAL A 249 28.41 10.04 -19.44
C VAL A 249 28.25 10.38 -20.91
N LEU A 250 29.18 11.21 -21.44
CA LEU A 250 29.20 11.64 -22.85
C LEU A 250 27.86 12.27 -23.32
N GLY A 251 27.16 12.96 -22.42
CA GLY A 251 25.87 13.60 -22.71
C GLY A 251 24.66 12.66 -22.64
N PHE A 252 24.85 11.38 -22.32
CA PHE A 252 23.75 10.44 -22.08
C PHE A 252 23.53 10.30 -20.57
N THR A 253 22.27 10.42 -20.14
CA THR A 253 21.90 10.15 -18.75
C THR A 253 22.04 8.66 -18.47
N VAL A 254 22.96 8.30 -17.57
CA VAL A 254 23.16 6.92 -17.10
C VAL A 254 22.39 6.63 -15.82
N GLN A 255 22.07 7.68 -15.03
CA GLN A 255 21.29 7.58 -13.82
C GLN A 255 20.45 8.85 -13.67
N THR A 256 19.14 8.68 -13.43
CA THR A 256 18.27 9.79 -13.02
C THR A 256 18.52 10.11 -11.56
N GLY A 257 18.38 11.39 -11.16
CA GLY A 257 18.52 11.79 -9.77
C GLY A 257 17.36 11.29 -8.91
N SER A 258 17.52 11.43 -7.59
CA SER A 258 16.46 11.12 -6.62
C SER A 258 15.16 11.82 -6.99
N ARG A 259 14.08 11.04 -7.08
CA ARG A 259 12.72 11.57 -7.17
C ARG A 259 12.25 11.97 -5.77
N TYR A 260 11.44 13.01 -5.68
CA TYR A 260 10.86 13.43 -4.42
C TYR A 260 9.35 13.61 -4.52
N ILE A 261 8.70 13.43 -3.38
CA ILE A 261 7.31 13.83 -3.14
C ILE A 261 7.31 14.65 -1.84
N ILE A 262 6.80 15.88 -1.93
CA ILE A 262 6.61 16.77 -0.78
C ILE A 262 5.13 17.05 -0.64
N SER A 263 4.62 16.90 0.58
CA SER A 263 3.23 17.26 0.90
C SER A 263 3.07 17.52 2.40
N THR A 264 1.89 18.01 2.77
CA THR A 264 1.50 18.02 4.18
C THR A 264 1.29 16.60 4.68
N THR A 265 1.38 16.38 6.00
CA THR A 265 1.18 15.04 6.59
C THR A 265 -0.15 14.42 6.19
N THR A 266 -1.22 15.23 6.12
CA THR A 266 -2.56 14.75 5.72
C THR A 266 -2.60 14.32 4.25
N ASN A 267 -2.00 15.10 3.36
CA ASN A 267 -1.98 14.80 1.93
C ASN A 267 -1.00 13.68 1.59
N LEU A 268 0.06 13.49 2.40
CA LEU A 268 0.96 12.36 2.26
C LEU A 268 0.24 11.02 2.52
N VAL A 269 -0.68 10.98 3.48
CA VAL A 269 -1.52 9.78 3.72
C VAL A 269 -2.37 9.49 2.48
N ALA A 270 -2.95 10.50 1.85
CA ALA A 270 -3.73 10.34 0.61
C ALA A 270 -2.88 9.91 -0.59
N ALA A 271 -1.56 10.11 -0.54
CA ALA A 271 -0.63 9.69 -1.59
C ALA A 271 -0.13 8.25 -1.45
N LYS A 272 -0.50 7.53 -0.36
CA LYS A 272 -0.12 6.13 -0.14
C LYS A 272 -1.05 5.19 -0.88
N TRP A 273 -0.48 4.29 -1.66
CA TRP A 273 -1.20 3.27 -2.42
C TRP A 273 -0.57 1.90 -2.26
N SER A 274 -1.39 0.84 -2.28
CA SER A 274 -0.91 -0.55 -2.29
C SER A 274 -1.18 -1.18 -3.65
N ILE A 275 -0.19 -1.87 -4.19
CA ILE A 275 -0.29 -2.53 -5.49
C ILE A 275 -1.11 -3.81 -5.36
N LEU A 276 -2.19 -3.91 -6.12
CA LEU A 276 -2.99 -5.13 -6.26
C LEU A 276 -2.53 -6.00 -7.41
N GLU A 277 -2.29 -5.37 -8.57
CA GLU A 277 -1.94 -6.06 -9.80
C GLU A 277 -0.90 -5.29 -10.57
N LYS A 278 -0.04 -6.02 -11.26
CA LYS A 278 0.98 -5.51 -12.16
C LYS A 278 0.91 -6.26 -13.48
N GLU A 279 0.75 -5.52 -14.56
CA GLU A 279 0.73 -6.06 -15.92
C GLU A 279 1.81 -5.38 -16.78
N ALA A 280 2.72 -6.18 -17.36
CA ALA A 280 3.72 -5.65 -18.28
C ALA A 280 3.06 -5.35 -19.64
N ARG A 281 3.21 -4.12 -20.15
CA ARG A 281 2.66 -3.66 -21.43
C ARG A 281 3.78 -3.13 -22.33
N GLY A 282 4.51 -4.04 -22.95
CA GLY A 282 5.61 -3.68 -23.83
C GLY A 282 6.75 -2.97 -23.11
N ARG A 283 6.83 -1.64 -23.26
CA ARG A 283 7.82 -0.78 -22.58
C ARG A 283 7.31 -0.07 -21.33
N SER A 284 6.10 -0.37 -20.92
CA SER A 284 5.46 0.23 -19.75
C SER A 284 4.87 -0.85 -18.86
N VAL A 285 4.42 -0.46 -17.67
CA VAL A 285 3.79 -1.32 -16.68
C VAL A 285 2.47 -0.70 -16.29
N GLN A 286 1.38 -1.43 -16.42
CA GLN A 286 0.12 -1.03 -15.83
C GLN A 286 0.07 -1.50 -14.39
N LEU A 287 -0.19 -0.58 -13.48
CA LEU A 287 -0.41 -0.86 -12.06
C LEU A 287 -1.88 -0.62 -11.72
N THR A 288 -2.49 -1.59 -11.06
CA THR A 288 -3.77 -1.42 -10.37
C THR A 288 -3.49 -1.34 -8.89
N MET A 289 -3.89 -0.23 -8.28
CA MET A 289 -3.58 0.10 -6.89
C MET A 289 -4.86 0.44 -6.12
N VAL A 290 -4.83 0.26 -4.81
CA VAL A 290 -5.86 0.72 -3.88
C VAL A 290 -5.23 1.65 -2.86
N ASN A 291 -6.02 2.59 -2.33
CA ASN A 291 -5.49 3.47 -1.31
C ASN A 291 -5.05 2.68 -0.07
N TYR A 292 -3.91 3.06 0.47
CA TYR A 292 -3.34 2.47 1.66
C TYR A 292 -3.60 3.38 2.87
N ASP A 293 -4.11 2.80 3.94
CA ASP A 293 -4.38 3.52 5.19
C ASP A 293 -3.85 2.70 6.38
N ASP A 294 -3.00 3.29 7.18
CA ASP A 294 -2.36 2.64 8.33
C ASP A 294 -3.39 2.15 9.36
N ARG A 295 -4.55 2.80 9.46
CA ARG A 295 -5.65 2.43 10.36
C ARG A 295 -6.25 1.05 10.09
N ILE A 296 -6.03 0.50 8.90
CA ILE A 296 -6.44 -0.88 8.57
C ILE A 296 -5.75 -1.88 9.50
N TYR A 297 -4.53 -1.57 9.93
CA TYR A 297 -3.65 -2.46 10.70
C TYR A 297 -3.54 -2.13 12.20
N GLU A 298 -4.32 -1.18 12.70
CA GLU A 298 -4.28 -0.77 14.12
C GLU A 298 -4.50 -1.92 15.11
N PHE A 299 -5.18 -2.99 14.67
CA PHE A 299 -5.47 -4.17 15.50
C PHE A 299 -4.33 -5.20 15.50
N ASP A 300 -3.29 -5.03 14.71
CA ASP A 300 -2.21 -6.01 14.55
C ASP A 300 -1.24 -6.09 15.73
N GLY A 301 -1.30 -5.18 16.67
CA GLY A 301 -0.41 -5.11 17.83
C GLY A 301 -1.09 -5.31 19.18
N VAL A 302 -2.35 -5.73 19.20
CA VAL A 302 -3.15 -5.85 20.44
C VAL A 302 -3.30 -7.30 20.85
#